data_64e6c733a5075906a2eb3341ba14a055
#
_entry.id   64e6c733a5075906a2eb3341ba14a055
#
_cell.length_a   1.000
_cell.length_b   1.000
_cell.length_c   1.000
_cell.angle_alpha   90.00
_cell.angle_beta   90.00
_cell.angle_gamma   90.00
#
_symmetry.space_group_name_H-M   'P 1'
#
loop_
_entity.id
_entity.type
_entity.pdbx_description
1 polymer ?
#
loop_
_entity_poly.entity_id
_entity_poly.type
_entity_poly.pdbx_seq_one_letter_code
_entity_poly.pdbx_strand_id
1 'polypeptide(L)'
;GPFTNILREAYNNPGKEYILIIEEINRGNAPAIFGEVFQLLDRKVEIRDIDDDGYPIGTSEYGITNMNIAEEMYGKDRRTEKVRIPSNLSIIGTMNTSDQNVFTLDTAFQRRWDMRLIENNFANVDPTLADAEILDTTVTWRNFCVEINKIVVGNSARMTSAEDKRLGAYFVHLRDLKFNEAMGDLKVYDALRKKESKGNLTDDEKTQIAIIRDAIRQNRKFPEKVIKYLWDDAFKFNREVIFEVTEYQSLEQVIRAFMYAQGLDRFKVFKDNVKDAFTGEDEE
;
A
#
# COMPACT_ATOMS: atom_id res chain seq x y z
N GLY A 1 -3.59 -11.04 -25.48
CA GLY A 1 -3.20 -10.55 -24.14
C GLY A 1 -4.27 -10.80 -23.09
N PRO A 2 -4.04 -10.47 -21.80
CA PRO A 2 -5.00 -10.76 -20.71
C PRO A 2 -6.39 -10.20 -20.97
N PHE A 3 -6.51 -8.97 -21.47
CA PHE A 3 -7.78 -8.36 -21.83
C PHE A 3 -8.53 -9.18 -22.88
N THR A 4 -7.90 -9.54 -23.98
CA THR A 4 -8.52 -10.29 -25.06
C THR A 4 -8.95 -11.69 -24.60
N ASN A 5 -8.16 -12.33 -23.73
CA ASN A 5 -8.46 -13.65 -23.20
C ASN A 5 -9.71 -13.62 -22.33
N ILE A 6 -9.81 -12.70 -21.37
CA ILE A 6 -10.98 -12.59 -20.50
C ILE A 6 -12.22 -12.15 -21.28
N LEU A 7 -12.04 -11.30 -22.28
CA LEU A 7 -13.11 -10.86 -23.16
C LEU A 7 -13.72 -12.05 -23.92
N ARG A 8 -12.87 -12.92 -24.48
CA ARG A 8 -13.30 -14.16 -25.16
C ARG A 8 -14.01 -15.11 -24.21
N GLU A 9 -13.47 -15.31 -23.01
CA GLU A 9 -14.09 -16.17 -22.00
C GLU A 9 -15.48 -15.65 -21.58
N ALA A 10 -15.61 -14.35 -21.35
CA ALA A 10 -16.87 -13.73 -20.99
C ALA A 10 -17.90 -13.86 -22.12
N TYR A 11 -17.47 -13.65 -23.37
CA TYR A 11 -18.34 -13.79 -24.54
C TYR A 11 -18.84 -15.23 -24.71
N ASN A 12 -17.97 -16.23 -24.53
CA ASN A 12 -18.30 -17.64 -24.70
C ASN A 12 -19.12 -18.24 -23.54
N ASN A 13 -19.19 -17.55 -22.40
CA ASN A 13 -19.88 -18.01 -21.20
C ASN A 13 -20.81 -16.92 -20.63
N PRO A 14 -21.89 -16.56 -21.33
CA PRO A 14 -22.74 -15.43 -20.93
C PRO A 14 -23.44 -15.61 -19.57
N GLY A 15 -23.53 -16.83 -19.08
CA GLY A 15 -24.12 -17.15 -17.75
C GLY A 15 -23.13 -17.04 -16.58
N LYS A 16 -21.87 -16.60 -16.80
CA LYS A 16 -20.86 -16.44 -15.76
C LYS A 16 -20.40 -14.98 -15.71
N GLU A 17 -20.16 -14.49 -14.49
CA GLU A 17 -19.57 -13.19 -14.26
C GLU A 17 -18.04 -13.25 -14.37
N TYR A 18 -17.45 -12.23 -14.99
CA TYR A 18 -16.02 -12.06 -15.15
C TYR A 18 -15.58 -10.69 -14.63
N ILE A 19 -14.42 -10.63 -14.01
CA ILE A 19 -13.84 -9.38 -13.50
C ILE A 19 -12.40 -9.27 -13.98
N LEU A 20 -12.09 -8.20 -14.70
CA LEU A 20 -10.72 -7.81 -15.01
C LEU A 20 -10.25 -6.78 -13.99
N ILE A 21 -9.21 -7.08 -13.24
CA ILE A 21 -8.58 -6.15 -12.31
C ILE A 21 -7.33 -5.56 -12.97
N ILE A 22 -7.24 -4.24 -12.99
CA ILE A 22 -6.10 -3.47 -13.49
C ILE A 22 -5.53 -2.68 -12.32
N GLU A 23 -4.43 -3.18 -11.76
CA GLU A 23 -3.76 -2.50 -10.65
C GLU A 23 -2.94 -1.32 -11.18
N GLU A 24 -2.95 -0.22 -10.41
CA GLU A 24 -2.18 0.99 -10.70
C GLU A 24 -2.41 1.54 -12.12
N ILE A 25 -3.67 1.68 -12.53
CA ILE A 25 -4.07 2.06 -13.89
C ILE A 25 -3.42 3.38 -14.37
N ASN A 26 -3.01 4.23 -13.44
CA ASN A 26 -2.36 5.52 -13.70
C ASN A 26 -0.82 5.46 -13.67
N ARG A 27 -0.19 4.28 -13.55
CA ARG A 27 1.27 4.13 -13.72
C ARG A 27 1.72 4.31 -15.17
N GLY A 28 0.82 4.19 -16.12
CA GLY A 28 1.05 4.48 -17.52
C GLY A 28 0.06 5.49 -18.07
N ASN A 29 0.28 5.95 -19.29
CA ASN A 29 -0.71 6.77 -19.99
C ASN A 29 -1.91 5.88 -20.35
N ALA A 30 -2.89 5.76 -19.46
CA ALA A 30 -4.03 4.87 -19.62
C ALA A 30 -4.79 5.11 -20.93
N PRO A 31 -5.15 6.34 -21.32
CA PRO A 31 -5.80 6.58 -22.59
C PRO A 31 -5.01 6.06 -23.80
N ALA A 32 -3.70 6.22 -23.81
CA ALA A 32 -2.84 5.70 -24.88
C ALA A 32 -2.72 4.17 -24.87
N ILE A 33 -2.67 3.56 -23.68
CA ILE A 33 -2.60 2.10 -23.52
C ILE A 33 -3.91 1.43 -23.95
N PHE A 34 -5.04 2.01 -23.57
CA PHE A 34 -6.35 1.51 -23.98
C PHE A 34 -6.60 1.72 -25.50
N GLY A 35 -6.05 2.78 -26.07
CA GLY A 35 -6.25 3.09 -27.49
C GLY A 35 -7.73 3.09 -27.87
N GLU A 36 -8.09 2.35 -28.94
CA GLU A 36 -9.51 2.25 -29.38
C GLU A 36 -10.41 1.49 -28.40
N VAL A 37 -9.86 0.61 -27.54
CA VAL A 37 -10.59 -0.11 -26.48
C VAL A 37 -11.21 0.87 -25.47
N PHE A 38 -10.64 2.07 -25.37
CA PHE A 38 -11.17 3.15 -24.55
C PHE A 38 -12.67 3.45 -24.80
N GLN A 39 -13.12 3.37 -26.06
CA GLN A 39 -14.52 3.59 -26.42
C GLN A 39 -15.45 2.50 -25.88
N LEU A 40 -14.93 1.30 -25.63
CA LEU A 40 -15.70 0.18 -25.09
C LEU A 40 -16.07 0.34 -23.62
N LEU A 41 -15.45 1.29 -22.92
CA LEU A 41 -15.74 1.56 -21.51
C LEU A 41 -17.08 2.30 -21.32
N ASP A 42 -17.61 2.95 -22.35
CA ASP A 42 -18.97 3.49 -22.33
C ASP A 42 -19.96 2.30 -22.38
N ARG A 43 -20.77 2.15 -21.34
CA ARG A 43 -21.71 1.02 -21.17
C ARG A 43 -23.14 1.48 -21.37
N LYS A 44 -23.96 0.60 -21.95
CA LYS A 44 -25.41 0.82 -22.03
C LYS A 44 -26.00 0.85 -20.62
N VAL A 45 -26.67 1.93 -20.29
CA VAL A 45 -27.40 2.12 -19.03
C VAL A 45 -28.91 1.98 -19.21
N GLU A 46 -29.39 2.13 -20.46
CA GLU A 46 -30.79 1.98 -20.84
C GLU A 46 -30.88 1.43 -22.27
N ILE A 47 -31.99 0.81 -22.60
CA ILE A 47 -32.34 0.39 -23.96
C ILE A 47 -33.31 1.43 -24.51
N ARG A 48 -32.95 2.08 -25.62
CA ARG A 48 -33.80 3.01 -26.35
C ARG A 48 -34.39 2.33 -27.57
N ASP A 49 -35.65 2.59 -27.87
CA ASP A 49 -36.34 1.97 -29.01
C ASP A 49 -35.63 2.16 -30.35
N ILE A 50 -34.92 3.29 -30.52
CA ILE A 50 -34.15 3.60 -31.74
C ILE A 50 -32.80 2.91 -31.82
N ASP A 51 -32.29 2.40 -30.70
CA ASP A 51 -30.96 1.79 -30.57
C ASP A 51 -31.04 0.29 -30.20
N ASP A 52 -32.18 -0.36 -30.46
CA ASP A 52 -32.33 -1.81 -30.15
C ASP A 52 -31.48 -2.63 -31.13
N ASP A 53 -30.19 -2.71 -30.81
CA ASP A 53 -29.21 -3.54 -31.48
C ASP A 53 -29.12 -4.95 -30.89
N GLY A 54 -30.04 -5.31 -29.98
CA GLY A 54 -30.15 -6.62 -29.34
C GLY A 54 -29.14 -6.88 -28.23
N TYR A 55 -28.29 -5.89 -27.87
CA TYR A 55 -27.33 -6.02 -26.77
C TYR A 55 -27.95 -5.59 -25.43
N PRO A 56 -27.73 -6.38 -24.35
CA PRO A 56 -28.29 -6.07 -23.03
C PRO A 56 -27.60 -4.86 -22.39
N ILE A 57 -28.29 -4.27 -21.40
CA ILE A 57 -27.73 -3.26 -20.51
C ILE A 57 -26.41 -3.79 -19.92
N GLY A 58 -25.39 -2.91 -19.76
CA GLY A 58 -24.05 -3.26 -19.32
C GLY A 58 -23.09 -3.69 -20.44
N THR A 59 -23.57 -3.94 -21.67
CA THR A 59 -22.70 -4.11 -22.86
C THR A 59 -22.12 -2.77 -23.27
N SER A 60 -20.95 -2.75 -23.94
CA SER A 60 -20.39 -1.52 -24.51
C SER A 60 -21.41 -0.81 -25.41
N GLU A 61 -21.62 0.48 -25.21
CA GLU A 61 -22.51 1.32 -26.02
C GLU A 61 -22.10 1.30 -27.49
N TYR A 62 -20.79 1.39 -27.73
CA TYR A 62 -20.21 1.36 -29.08
C TYR A 62 -19.38 0.09 -29.28
N GLY A 63 -19.31 -0.36 -30.54
CA GLY A 63 -18.39 -1.44 -30.93
C GLY A 63 -17.22 -0.88 -31.74
N ILE A 64 -16.03 -1.41 -31.53
CA ILE A 64 -14.84 -1.09 -32.32
C ILE A 64 -14.59 -2.13 -33.42
N THR A 65 -13.91 -1.72 -34.47
CA THR A 65 -13.44 -2.62 -35.53
C THR A 65 -11.97 -2.90 -35.33
N ASN A 66 -11.66 -4.02 -34.66
CA ASN A 66 -10.30 -4.52 -34.48
C ASN A 66 -10.23 -5.97 -34.90
N MET A 67 -9.65 -6.21 -36.07
CA MET A 67 -9.62 -7.54 -36.68
C MET A 67 -8.89 -8.58 -35.83
N ASN A 68 -7.85 -8.17 -35.11
CA ASN A 68 -7.06 -9.09 -34.26
C ASN A 68 -7.88 -9.53 -33.04
N ILE A 69 -8.56 -8.59 -32.39
CA ILE A 69 -9.41 -8.93 -31.25
C ILE A 69 -10.63 -9.72 -31.70
N ALA A 70 -11.26 -9.31 -32.83
CA ALA A 70 -12.43 -10.01 -33.36
C ALA A 70 -12.10 -11.45 -33.79
N GLU A 71 -10.93 -11.68 -34.41
CA GLU A 71 -10.47 -13.02 -34.78
C GLU A 71 -10.28 -13.92 -33.56
N GLU A 72 -9.70 -13.39 -32.48
CA GLU A 72 -9.53 -14.10 -31.20
C GLU A 72 -10.86 -14.40 -30.50
N MET A 73 -11.86 -13.53 -30.64
CA MET A 73 -13.16 -13.67 -30.00
C MET A 73 -14.11 -14.55 -30.81
N TYR A 74 -14.20 -14.32 -32.11
CA TYR A 74 -15.26 -14.85 -32.98
C TYR A 74 -14.74 -15.87 -34.00
N GLY A 75 -13.43 -15.97 -34.17
CA GLY A 75 -12.78 -16.77 -35.22
C GLY A 75 -12.55 -16.01 -36.51
N LYS A 76 -11.76 -16.63 -37.42
CA LYS A 76 -11.27 -16.00 -38.65
C LYS A 76 -12.36 -15.50 -39.59
N ASP A 77 -13.45 -16.21 -39.67
CA ASP A 77 -14.55 -15.88 -40.58
C ASP A 77 -15.35 -14.66 -40.13
N ARG A 78 -15.26 -14.29 -38.87
CA ARG A 78 -15.97 -13.19 -38.23
C ARG A 78 -15.06 -12.03 -37.79
N ARG A 79 -13.82 -11.98 -38.28
CA ARG A 79 -12.82 -10.96 -37.89
C ARG A 79 -13.18 -9.51 -38.23
N THR A 80 -14.19 -9.28 -39.04
CA THR A 80 -14.70 -7.93 -39.39
C THR A 80 -15.85 -7.49 -38.51
N GLU A 81 -16.34 -8.33 -37.63
CA GLU A 81 -17.39 -7.96 -36.69
C GLU A 81 -16.91 -6.99 -35.62
N LYS A 82 -17.82 -6.13 -35.19
CA LYS A 82 -17.52 -5.17 -34.14
C LYS A 82 -17.35 -5.86 -32.79
N VAL A 83 -16.29 -5.53 -32.13
CA VAL A 83 -15.98 -6.01 -30.77
C VAL A 83 -16.66 -5.10 -29.76
N ARG A 84 -17.31 -5.68 -28.75
CA ARG A 84 -17.90 -5.01 -27.60
C ARG A 84 -17.48 -5.74 -26.32
N ILE A 85 -17.43 -5.04 -25.20
CA ILE A 85 -17.32 -5.70 -23.90
C ILE A 85 -18.71 -6.18 -23.49
N PRO A 86 -18.92 -7.46 -23.23
CA PRO A 86 -20.25 -8.01 -22.87
C PRO A 86 -20.66 -7.57 -21.45
N SER A 87 -21.95 -7.64 -21.16
CA SER A 87 -22.53 -7.22 -19.88
C SER A 87 -22.01 -7.98 -18.66
N ASN A 88 -21.56 -9.21 -18.85
CA ASN A 88 -21.03 -10.08 -17.80
C ASN A 88 -19.50 -9.89 -17.54
N LEU A 89 -18.88 -8.88 -18.14
CA LEU A 89 -17.47 -8.54 -17.87
C LEU A 89 -17.38 -7.16 -17.23
N SER A 90 -16.99 -7.12 -15.95
CA SER A 90 -16.68 -5.92 -15.20
C SER A 90 -15.17 -5.64 -15.24
N ILE A 91 -14.80 -4.35 -15.23
CA ILE A 91 -13.41 -3.91 -15.14
C ILE A 91 -13.26 -3.07 -13.88
N ILE A 92 -12.29 -3.43 -13.02
CA ILE A 92 -11.96 -2.70 -11.80
C ILE A 92 -10.55 -2.15 -11.97
N GLY A 93 -10.40 -0.84 -11.86
CA GLY A 93 -9.10 -0.18 -11.83
C GLY A 93 -8.75 0.30 -10.43
N THR A 94 -7.51 0.07 -9.97
CA THR A 94 -6.98 0.73 -8.78
C THR A 94 -6.01 1.83 -9.18
N MET A 95 -5.98 2.92 -8.44
CA MET A 95 -5.01 3.99 -8.66
C MET A 95 -4.62 4.65 -7.34
N ASN A 96 -3.39 5.12 -7.29
CA ASN A 96 -2.94 6.06 -6.28
C ASN A 96 -2.91 7.45 -6.93
N THR A 97 -3.77 8.37 -6.47
CA THR A 97 -3.97 9.67 -7.12
C THR A 97 -2.83 10.65 -6.85
N SER A 98 -2.02 10.37 -5.88
CA SER A 98 -1.10 11.33 -5.30
C SER A 98 0.38 10.90 -5.35
N ASP A 99 0.69 9.76 -5.94
CA ASP A 99 2.07 9.33 -6.16
C ASP A 99 2.78 10.27 -7.17
N GLN A 100 4.04 10.59 -6.91
CA GLN A 100 4.83 11.58 -7.68
C GLN A 100 5.13 11.16 -9.13
N ASN A 101 5.00 9.87 -9.46
CA ASN A 101 5.36 9.32 -10.77
C ASN A 101 4.16 8.66 -11.47
N VAL A 102 2.99 9.27 -11.38
CA VAL A 102 1.77 8.77 -12.04
C VAL A 102 1.27 9.75 -13.09
N PHE A 103 0.57 9.21 -14.07
CA PHE A 103 -0.09 10.01 -15.09
C PHE A 103 -1.44 10.52 -14.56
N THR A 104 -1.74 11.76 -14.82
CA THR A 104 -3.08 12.31 -14.58
C THR A 104 -4.05 11.69 -15.57
N LEU A 105 -5.12 11.10 -15.08
CA LEU A 105 -6.21 10.64 -15.93
C LEU A 105 -7.01 11.84 -16.41
N ASP A 106 -7.21 11.96 -17.72
CA ASP A 106 -8.04 13.03 -18.27
C ASP A 106 -9.54 12.84 -17.93
N THR A 107 -10.30 13.91 -18.04
CA THR A 107 -11.73 13.92 -17.71
C THR A 107 -12.53 12.96 -18.59
N ALA A 108 -12.14 12.78 -19.85
CA ALA A 108 -12.82 11.87 -20.77
C ALA A 108 -12.64 10.41 -20.36
N PHE A 109 -11.47 10.07 -19.81
CA PHE A 109 -11.22 8.75 -19.24
C PHE A 109 -11.96 8.55 -17.92
N GLN A 110 -11.87 9.54 -16.99
CA GLN A 110 -12.49 9.43 -15.68
C GLN A 110 -14.00 9.25 -15.72
N ARG A 111 -14.72 9.97 -16.60
CA ARG A 111 -16.19 9.92 -16.71
C ARG A 111 -16.77 8.55 -17.07
N ARG A 112 -15.92 7.61 -17.52
CA ARG A 112 -16.32 6.24 -17.88
C ARG A 112 -16.23 5.26 -16.72
N TRP A 113 -15.83 5.76 -15.55
CA TRP A 113 -15.62 4.94 -14.36
C TRP A 113 -16.51 5.41 -13.21
N ASP A 114 -17.07 4.48 -12.51
CA ASP A 114 -17.68 4.72 -11.20
C ASP A 114 -16.56 4.82 -10.16
N MET A 115 -16.27 6.05 -9.76
CA MET A 115 -15.14 6.34 -8.87
C MET A 115 -15.52 6.10 -7.42
N ARG A 116 -14.70 5.33 -6.70
CA ARG A 116 -14.86 5.07 -5.28
C ARG A 116 -13.58 5.42 -4.52
N LEU A 117 -13.69 6.34 -3.57
CA LEU A 117 -12.61 6.62 -2.63
C LEU A 117 -12.51 5.48 -1.60
N ILE A 118 -11.32 4.94 -1.44
CA ILE A 118 -10.99 4.03 -0.33
C ILE A 118 -10.47 4.89 0.82
N GLU A 119 -11.23 4.96 1.90
CA GLU A 119 -10.87 5.75 3.06
C GLU A 119 -9.67 5.14 3.80
N ASN A 120 -8.73 5.98 4.19
CA ASN A 120 -7.61 5.59 5.05
C ASN A 120 -8.06 5.65 6.52
N ASN A 121 -8.74 4.60 6.98
CA ASN A 121 -9.21 4.45 8.36
C ASN A 121 -9.09 2.99 8.83
N PHE A 122 -9.45 2.74 10.09
CA PHE A 122 -9.39 1.41 10.72
C PHE A 122 -10.77 0.72 10.87
N ALA A 123 -11.83 1.26 10.26
CA ALA A 123 -13.21 0.76 10.47
C ALA A 123 -13.38 -0.72 10.08
N ASN A 124 -12.69 -1.15 9.00
CA ASN A 124 -12.78 -2.51 8.47
C ASN A 124 -11.45 -3.29 8.56
N VAL A 125 -10.54 -2.83 9.41
CA VAL A 125 -9.25 -3.50 9.63
C VAL A 125 -9.41 -4.60 10.65
N ASP A 126 -8.80 -5.77 10.40
CA ASP A 126 -8.80 -6.88 11.35
C ASP A 126 -8.26 -6.38 12.72
N PRO A 127 -9.03 -6.54 13.81
CA PRO A 127 -8.61 -6.15 15.15
C PRO A 127 -7.27 -6.76 15.56
N THR A 128 -6.95 -7.98 15.08
CA THR A 128 -5.67 -8.64 15.35
C THR A 128 -4.48 -7.81 14.87
N LEU A 129 -4.63 -7.09 13.75
CA LEU A 129 -3.60 -6.18 13.25
C LEU A 129 -3.74 -4.79 13.88
N ALA A 130 -4.97 -4.26 13.90
CA ALA A 130 -5.23 -2.90 14.34
C ALA A 130 -4.83 -2.65 15.80
N ASP A 131 -5.16 -3.59 16.66
CA ASP A 131 -4.93 -3.48 18.10
C ASP A 131 -3.66 -4.22 18.57
N ALA A 132 -2.83 -4.68 17.62
CA ALA A 132 -1.54 -5.27 17.93
C ALA A 132 -0.58 -4.20 18.48
N GLU A 133 0.06 -4.53 19.59
CA GLU A 133 1.09 -3.69 20.20
C GLU A 133 2.37 -3.63 19.35
N ILE A 134 3.00 -2.48 19.34
CA ILE A 134 4.27 -2.27 18.62
C ILE A 134 5.41 -2.78 19.49
N LEU A 135 6.01 -3.88 19.08
CA LEU A 135 7.10 -4.58 19.79
C LEU A 135 6.70 -4.89 21.25
N ASP A 136 7.48 -4.45 22.24
CA ASP A 136 7.27 -4.59 23.68
C ASP A 136 6.64 -3.36 24.33
N THR A 137 5.90 -2.55 23.55
CA THR A 137 5.21 -1.35 24.05
C THR A 137 3.71 -1.63 24.26
N THR A 138 3.04 -0.72 24.97
CA THR A 138 1.58 -0.72 25.13
C THR A 138 0.85 0.07 24.03
N VAL A 139 1.59 0.64 23.08
CA VAL A 139 1.04 1.43 21.97
C VAL A 139 0.59 0.51 20.87
N THR A 140 -0.70 0.55 20.51
CA THR A 140 -1.24 -0.22 19.41
C THR A 140 -0.91 0.40 18.06
N TRP A 141 -0.86 -0.42 17.01
CA TRP A 141 -0.66 0.06 15.64
C TRP A 141 -1.72 1.09 15.23
N ARG A 142 -2.98 0.86 15.58
CA ARG A 142 -4.09 1.80 15.33
C ARG A 142 -3.80 3.16 15.95
N ASN A 143 -3.50 3.20 17.25
CA ASN A 143 -3.30 4.45 17.97
C ASN A 143 -2.12 5.22 17.38
N PHE A 144 -0.98 4.57 17.22
CA PHE A 144 0.20 5.17 16.59
C PHE A 144 -0.11 5.74 15.20
N CYS A 145 -0.76 4.95 14.34
CA CYS A 145 -1.06 5.34 12.97
C CYS A 145 -2.03 6.54 12.92
N VAL A 146 -3.08 6.52 13.75
CA VAL A 146 -4.08 7.60 13.79
C VAL A 146 -3.43 8.91 14.26
N GLU A 147 -2.65 8.88 15.33
CA GLU A 147 -2.04 10.10 15.87
C GLU A 147 -0.96 10.66 14.93
N ILE A 148 -0.11 9.82 14.36
CA ILE A 148 0.84 10.27 13.34
C ILE A 148 0.12 10.88 12.12
N ASN A 149 -0.96 10.27 11.67
CA ASN A 149 -1.72 10.80 10.54
C ASN A 149 -2.39 12.15 10.84
N LYS A 150 -2.84 12.41 12.07
CA LYS A 150 -3.31 13.75 12.49
C LYS A 150 -2.21 14.79 12.33
N ILE A 151 -0.98 14.45 12.73
CA ILE A 151 0.17 15.35 12.60
C ILE A 151 0.53 15.59 11.13
N VAL A 152 0.50 14.53 10.29
CA VAL A 152 0.73 14.64 8.84
C VAL A 152 -0.27 15.61 8.22
N VAL A 153 -1.56 15.44 8.49
CA VAL A 153 -2.62 16.32 7.94
C VAL A 153 -2.53 17.73 8.52
N GLY A 154 -2.26 17.86 9.82
CA GLY A 154 -2.10 19.16 10.49
C GLY A 154 -0.95 20.01 9.94
N ASN A 155 0.06 19.38 9.33
CA ASN A 155 1.19 20.04 8.69
C ASN A 155 1.03 20.23 7.17
N SER A 156 -0.17 20.07 6.63
CA SER A 156 -0.45 20.16 5.18
C SER A 156 0.01 21.46 4.52
N ALA A 157 0.02 22.58 5.23
CA ALA A 157 0.54 23.85 4.72
C ALA A 157 2.05 23.84 4.41
N ARG A 158 2.80 22.89 4.97
CA ARG A 158 4.25 22.72 4.79
C ARG A 158 4.64 21.46 4.03
N MET A 159 3.65 20.65 3.65
CA MET A 159 3.87 19.37 2.99
C MET A 159 3.15 19.35 1.65
N THR A 160 3.87 19.08 0.58
CA THR A 160 3.26 18.76 -0.71
C THR A 160 2.55 17.43 -0.59
N SER A 161 1.26 17.36 -0.91
CA SER A 161 0.47 16.12 -0.89
C SER A 161 0.46 15.41 0.48
N ALA A 162 0.02 16.11 1.54
CA ALA A 162 -0.06 15.55 2.89
C ALA A 162 -0.94 14.27 2.95
N GLU A 163 -2.00 14.22 2.14
CA GLU A 163 -2.88 13.05 2.06
C GLU A 163 -2.13 11.75 1.74
N ASP A 164 -1.10 11.81 0.88
CA ASP A 164 -0.31 10.65 0.43
C ASP A 164 0.70 10.20 1.45
N LYS A 165 1.07 11.11 2.33
CA LYS A 165 2.06 10.85 3.36
C LYS A 165 1.46 10.17 4.59
N ARG A 166 0.15 9.98 4.62
CA ARG A 166 -0.51 9.24 5.69
C ARG A 166 -0.13 7.77 5.67
N LEU A 167 0.11 7.23 6.86
CA LEU A 167 0.26 5.79 7.03
C LEU A 167 -1.06 5.08 6.75
N GLY A 168 -1.06 4.08 5.88
CA GLY A 168 -2.21 3.19 5.69
C GLY A 168 -2.27 2.12 6.78
N ALA A 169 -3.46 1.64 7.11
CA ALA A 169 -3.64 0.59 8.13
C ALA A 169 -2.84 -0.69 7.80
N TYR A 170 -2.71 -1.01 6.52
CA TYR A 170 -1.95 -2.17 6.03
C TYR A 170 -0.50 -1.83 5.64
N PHE A 171 0.02 -0.69 6.06
CA PHE A 171 1.42 -0.33 5.87
C PHE A 171 2.37 -1.34 6.52
N VAL A 172 1.92 -1.99 7.60
CA VAL A 172 2.63 -3.07 8.29
C VAL A 172 1.85 -4.38 8.23
N HIS A 173 2.55 -5.48 8.38
CA HIS A 173 1.95 -6.78 8.69
C HIS A 173 2.08 -7.08 10.18
N LEU A 174 1.22 -7.91 10.72
CA LEU A 174 1.28 -8.34 12.14
C LEU A 174 2.69 -8.82 12.55
N ARG A 175 3.39 -9.52 11.65
CA ARG A 175 4.77 -9.98 11.88
C ARG A 175 5.80 -8.85 12.05
N ASP A 176 5.51 -7.64 11.54
CA ASP A 176 6.41 -6.49 11.63
C ASP A 176 6.32 -5.81 13.00
N LEU A 177 5.21 -6.05 13.72
CA LEU A 177 4.94 -5.51 15.06
C LEU A 177 5.44 -6.41 16.20
N LYS A 178 5.69 -7.69 15.92
CA LYS A 178 6.07 -8.67 16.94
C LYS A 178 7.45 -8.39 17.52
N PHE A 179 7.53 -8.41 18.84
CA PHE A 179 8.79 -8.37 19.58
C PHE A 179 9.38 -9.76 19.75
N ASN A 180 10.70 -9.85 19.67
CA ASN A 180 11.45 -11.05 20.04
C ASN A 180 12.42 -10.69 21.19
N GLU A 181 12.08 -11.14 22.39
CA GLU A 181 12.80 -10.88 23.62
C GLU A 181 14.19 -11.53 23.67
N ALA A 182 14.46 -12.53 22.82
CA ALA A 182 15.76 -13.19 22.73
C ALA A 182 16.88 -12.25 22.22
N MET A 183 16.55 -11.02 21.82
CA MET A 183 17.56 -9.99 21.55
C MET A 183 18.43 -9.69 22.78
N GLY A 184 17.84 -9.74 23.98
CA GLY A 184 18.55 -9.62 25.24
C GLY A 184 19.39 -8.35 25.38
N ASP A 185 20.46 -8.42 26.21
CA ASP A 185 21.40 -7.31 26.38
C ASP A 185 22.40 -7.28 25.21
N LEU A 186 22.47 -6.14 24.56
CA LEU A 186 23.42 -5.90 23.46
C LEU A 186 24.88 -6.04 23.84
N LYS A 187 25.24 -5.80 25.09
CA LYS A 187 26.62 -6.02 25.57
C LYS A 187 27.04 -7.48 25.37
N VAL A 188 26.08 -8.41 25.57
CA VAL A 188 26.29 -9.84 25.32
C VAL A 188 26.53 -10.08 23.82
N TYR A 189 25.69 -9.50 22.97
CA TYR A 189 25.85 -9.59 21.52
C TYR A 189 27.19 -9.02 21.02
N ASP A 190 27.57 -7.84 21.50
CA ASP A 190 28.85 -7.22 21.15
C ASP A 190 30.05 -8.04 21.62
N ALA A 191 29.97 -8.64 22.81
CA ALA A 191 31.00 -9.55 23.32
C ALA A 191 31.13 -10.80 22.45
N LEU A 192 30.00 -11.41 22.07
CA LEU A 192 29.97 -12.58 21.18
C LEU A 192 30.52 -12.25 19.79
N ARG A 193 30.15 -11.09 19.22
CA ARG A 193 30.71 -10.61 17.94
C ARG A 193 32.23 -10.42 17.97
N LYS A 194 32.77 -9.91 19.07
CA LYS A 194 34.23 -9.76 19.25
C LYS A 194 34.92 -11.13 19.32
N LYS A 195 34.30 -12.15 19.96
CA LYS A 195 34.82 -13.50 19.95
C LYS A 195 34.75 -14.17 18.58
N GLU A 196 33.62 -13.94 17.86
CA GLU A 196 33.41 -14.46 16.51
C GLU A 196 34.47 -13.96 15.54
N SER A 197 34.77 -12.65 15.57
CA SER A 197 35.78 -12.03 14.70
C SER A 197 37.20 -12.59 14.93
N LYS A 198 37.43 -13.21 16.10
CA LYS A 198 38.67 -13.87 16.45
C LYS A 198 38.65 -15.38 16.22
N GLY A 199 37.53 -15.95 15.74
CA GLY A 199 37.35 -17.39 15.55
C GLY A 199 37.22 -18.21 16.84
N ASN A 200 36.91 -17.58 17.97
CA ASN A 200 36.98 -18.17 19.31
C ASN A 200 35.59 -18.47 19.91
N LEU A 201 34.55 -18.69 19.11
CA LEU A 201 33.22 -19.06 19.61
C LEU A 201 33.13 -20.55 19.91
N THR A 202 32.57 -20.91 21.08
CA THR A 202 32.11 -22.25 21.37
C THR A 202 30.83 -22.55 20.57
N ASP A 203 30.40 -23.81 20.50
CA ASP A 203 29.18 -24.19 19.77
C ASP A 203 27.91 -23.62 20.43
N ASP A 204 27.88 -23.54 21.76
CA ASP A 204 26.79 -22.88 22.50
C ASP A 204 26.75 -21.37 22.17
N GLU A 205 27.90 -20.72 22.14
CA GLU A 205 27.99 -19.28 21.79
C GLU A 205 27.61 -19.03 20.33
N LYS A 206 27.90 -19.93 19.40
CA LYS A 206 27.43 -19.88 18.00
C LYS A 206 25.91 -19.95 17.94
N THR A 207 25.32 -20.85 18.72
CA THR A 207 23.86 -20.97 18.83
C THR A 207 23.26 -19.71 19.43
N GLN A 208 23.81 -19.19 20.51
CA GLN A 208 23.34 -17.98 21.17
C GLN A 208 23.41 -16.76 20.26
N ILE A 209 24.52 -16.54 19.55
CA ILE A 209 24.63 -15.39 18.63
C ILE A 209 23.68 -15.49 17.45
N ALA A 210 23.35 -16.70 16.98
CA ALA A 210 22.39 -16.93 15.94
C ALA A 210 20.95 -16.55 16.38
N ILE A 211 20.57 -16.94 17.61
CA ILE A 211 19.28 -16.58 18.21
C ILE A 211 19.15 -15.07 18.38
N ILE A 212 20.19 -14.41 18.92
CA ILE A 212 20.19 -12.95 19.08
C ILE A 212 20.10 -12.23 17.72
N ARG A 213 20.80 -12.71 16.70
CA ARG A 213 20.72 -12.17 15.33
C ARG A 213 19.34 -12.28 14.74
N ASP A 214 18.66 -13.39 14.97
CA ASP A 214 17.30 -13.56 14.50
C ASP A 214 16.34 -12.61 15.23
N ALA A 215 16.49 -12.45 16.54
CA ALA A 215 15.73 -11.49 17.33
C ALA A 215 15.97 -10.03 16.87
N ILE A 216 17.22 -9.65 16.63
CA ILE A 216 17.57 -8.33 16.07
C ILE A 216 16.89 -8.15 14.71
N ARG A 217 16.95 -9.14 13.83
CA ARG A 217 16.29 -9.09 12.51
C ARG A 217 14.78 -8.93 12.63
N GLN A 218 14.16 -9.62 13.59
CA GLN A 218 12.73 -9.48 13.85
C GLN A 218 12.39 -8.07 14.34
N ASN A 219 13.08 -7.57 15.36
CA ASN A 219 12.77 -6.29 16.00
C ASN A 219 13.08 -5.07 15.11
N ARG A 220 13.93 -5.23 14.09
CA ARG A 220 14.24 -4.20 13.10
C ARG A 220 13.12 -3.94 12.10
N LYS A 221 12.18 -4.86 11.93
CA LYS A 221 11.17 -4.75 10.88
C LYS A 221 10.33 -3.49 11.01
N PHE A 222 9.85 -3.18 12.21
CA PHE A 222 9.04 -2.00 12.44
C PHE A 222 9.83 -0.69 12.21
N PRO A 223 10.95 -0.43 12.89
CA PRO A 223 11.66 0.83 12.70
C PRO A 223 12.26 0.99 11.30
N GLU A 224 12.77 -0.06 10.67
CA GLU A 224 13.29 0.02 9.30
C GLU A 224 12.18 0.19 8.24
N LYS A 225 10.93 -0.02 8.59
CA LYS A 225 9.78 0.19 7.71
C LYS A 225 9.06 1.50 8.02
N VAL A 226 8.62 1.67 9.26
CA VAL A 226 7.77 2.79 9.65
C VAL A 226 8.59 4.03 10.00
N ILE A 227 9.55 3.92 10.91
CA ILE A 227 10.39 5.06 11.31
C ILE A 227 11.19 5.60 10.11
N LYS A 228 11.75 4.69 9.31
CA LYS A 228 12.42 5.06 8.06
C LYS A 228 11.50 5.81 7.10
N TYR A 229 10.26 5.34 6.90
CA TYR A 229 9.29 6.02 6.04
C TYR A 229 8.98 7.43 6.56
N LEU A 230 8.73 7.57 7.86
CA LEU A 230 8.48 8.87 8.46
C LEU A 230 9.66 9.82 8.28
N TRP A 231 10.90 9.33 8.43
CA TRP A 231 12.12 10.14 8.31
C TRP A 231 12.46 10.52 6.86
N ASP A 232 12.41 9.56 5.92
CA ASP A 232 12.91 9.73 4.56
C ASP A 232 11.85 10.25 3.59
N ASP A 233 10.57 10.07 3.91
CA ASP A 233 9.45 10.38 3.00
C ASP A 233 8.44 11.33 3.63
N ALA A 234 7.72 10.93 4.67
CA ALA A 234 6.63 11.74 5.20
C ALA A 234 7.12 13.09 5.73
N PHE A 235 8.19 13.11 6.51
CA PHE A 235 8.76 14.32 7.12
C PHE A 235 10.16 14.67 6.59
N LYS A 236 10.47 14.29 5.37
CA LYS A 236 11.78 14.47 4.74
C LYS A 236 12.37 15.90 4.86
N PHE A 237 11.52 16.92 4.77
CA PHE A 237 11.93 18.33 4.78
C PHE A 237 11.60 19.04 6.09
N ASN A 238 10.98 18.37 7.05
CA ASN A 238 10.52 18.96 8.30
C ASN A 238 10.52 17.93 9.45
N ARG A 239 11.62 17.16 9.55
CA ARG A 239 11.82 16.09 10.53
C ARG A 239 11.61 16.54 11.96
N GLU A 240 11.99 17.80 12.23
CA GLU A 240 11.84 18.47 13.52
C GLU A 240 10.36 18.60 13.98
N VAL A 241 9.39 18.32 13.12
CA VAL A 241 7.97 18.35 13.52
C VAL A 241 7.67 17.18 14.44
N ILE A 242 8.22 16.00 14.15
CA ILE A 242 7.93 14.79 14.93
C ILE A 242 9.13 14.19 15.63
N PHE A 243 10.36 14.35 15.10
CA PHE A 243 11.55 13.74 15.67
C PHE A 243 12.34 14.71 16.57
N GLU A 244 12.97 14.15 17.61
CA GLU A 244 13.91 14.90 18.45
C GLU A 244 15.28 15.02 17.74
N VAL A 245 15.33 15.94 16.76
CA VAL A 245 16.49 16.10 15.87
C VAL A 245 17.70 16.77 16.57
N THR A 246 17.53 17.34 17.76
CA THR A 246 18.62 17.88 18.55
C THR A 246 19.46 16.76 19.14
N GLU A 247 18.84 15.64 19.49
CA GLU A 247 19.50 14.46 20.03
C GLU A 247 19.88 13.47 18.91
N TYR A 248 18.98 13.26 17.93
CA TYR A 248 19.15 12.28 16.85
C TYR A 248 19.26 12.96 15.49
N GLN A 249 20.46 13.12 14.98
CA GLN A 249 20.77 13.88 13.76
C GLN A 249 20.70 13.03 12.47
N SER A 250 20.60 11.71 12.58
CA SER A 250 20.56 10.80 11.44
C SER A 250 19.56 9.67 11.64
N LEU A 251 19.06 9.13 10.51
CA LEU A 251 18.18 7.95 10.53
C LEU A 251 18.80 6.76 11.28
N GLU A 252 20.10 6.55 11.13
CA GLU A 252 20.82 5.50 11.83
C GLU A 252 20.72 5.66 13.34
N GLN A 253 20.93 6.89 13.86
CA GLN A 253 20.80 7.19 15.27
C GLN A 253 19.37 6.97 15.78
N VAL A 254 18.38 7.43 15.04
CA VAL A 254 16.94 7.23 15.38
C VAL A 254 16.60 5.75 15.43
N ILE A 255 16.92 4.99 14.37
CA ILE A 255 16.64 3.55 14.33
C ILE A 255 17.37 2.84 15.46
N ARG A 256 18.61 3.18 15.71
CA ARG A 256 19.43 2.57 16.79
C ARG A 256 18.81 2.87 18.16
N ALA A 257 18.46 4.12 18.44
CA ALA A 257 17.83 4.51 19.70
C ALA A 257 16.51 3.77 19.91
N PHE A 258 15.65 3.74 18.89
CA PHE A 258 14.38 2.99 18.94
C PHE A 258 14.58 1.48 19.18
N MET A 259 15.53 0.88 18.47
CA MET A 259 15.82 -0.57 18.57
C MET A 259 16.25 -0.99 19.96
N TYR A 260 17.05 -0.17 20.63
CA TYR A 260 17.77 -0.56 21.83
C TYR A 260 17.17 -0.03 23.13
N ALA A 261 16.14 0.81 23.03
CA ALA A 261 15.27 1.14 24.13
C ALA A 261 14.30 -0.01 24.44
N GLN A 262 13.58 0.07 25.55
CA GLN A 262 12.60 -0.89 26.01
C GLN A 262 11.26 -0.21 26.28
N GLY A 263 10.16 -0.90 26.01
CA GLY A 263 8.83 -0.38 26.27
C GLY A 263 8.62 1.01 25.65
N LEU A 264 7.96 1.91 26.37
CA LEU A 264 7.65 3.26 25.89
C LEU A 264 8.89 4.14 25.64
N ASP A 265 10.04 3.80 26.21
CA ASP A 265 11.29 4.52 25.97
C ASP A 265 11.73 4.46 24.50
N ARG A 266 11.23 3.48 23.73
CA ARG A 266 11.45 3.42 22.28
C ARG A 266 10.99 4.68 21.57
N PHE A 267 9.94 5.30 22.07
CA PHE A 267 9.34 6.49 21.46
C PHE A 267 10.01 7.81 21.84
N LYS A 268 11.06 7.78 22.66
CA LYS A 268 11.89 8.97 22.95
C LYS A 268 12.60 9.56 21.71
N VAL A 269 12.61 8.84 20.61
CA VAL A 269 13.07 9.36 19.30
C VAL A 269 12.13 10.42 18.72
N PHE A 270 10.89 10.47 19.19
CA PHE A 270 9.92 11.52 18.88
C PHE A 270 9.95 12.64 19.93
N LYS A 271 9.44 13.80 19.58
CA LYS A 271 9.18 14.89 20.54
C LYS A 271 8.14 14.46 21.58
N ASP A 272 8.23 15.03 22.76
CA ASP A 272 7.33 14.69 23.87
C ASP A 272 5.86 14.84 23.49
N ASN A 273 5.46 15.97 22.91
CA ASN A 273 4.07 16.18 22.46
C ASN A 273 3.59 15.19 21.41
N VAL A 274 4.49 14.60 20.63
CA VAL A 274 4.16 13.55 19.64
C VAL A 274 4.05 12.20 20.33
N LYS A 275 5.01 11.90 21.22
CA LYS A 275 5.01 10.68 22.03
C LYS A 275 3.73 10.60 22.88
N ASP A 276 3.40 11.65 23.59
CA ASP A 276 2.27 11.72 24.51
C ASP A 276 0.94 11.51 23.78
N ALA A 277 0.80 12.02 22.56
CA ALA A 277 -0.39 11.82 21.73
C ALA A 277 -0.75 10.34 21.51
N PHE A 278 0.23 9.44 21.36
CA PHE A 278 -0.04 8.03 21.13
C PHE A 278 0.24 7.11 22.33
N THR A 279 0.91 7.59 23.37
CA THR A 279 1.08 6.85 24.62
C THR A 279 -0.08 7.06 25.61
N GLY A 280 -0.85 8.12 25.43
CA GLY A 280 -1.95 8.48 26.33
C GLY A 280 -1.47 9.07 27.66
N GLU A 281 -0.21 9.52 27.73
CA GLU A 281 0.30 10.29 28.85
C GLU A 281 -0.07 11.76 28.64
N ASP A 282 -1.37 12.09 28.87
CA ASP A 282 -1.80 13.49 28.99
C ASP A 282 -1.15 14.10 30.26
N GLU A 283 -0.59 15.30 30.15
CA GLU A 283 -0.12 16.05 31.30
C GLU A 283 -1.28 16.22 32.28
N GLU A 284 -1.16 15.63 33.50
CA GLU A 284 -1.96 16.02 34.67
C GLU A 284 -1.53 17.42 35.19
#